data_fa150ec01f349b70237fedd6b96c72e4
#
_entry.id   fa150ec01f349b70237fedd6b96c72e4
#
_cell.length_a   1.000
_cell.length_b   1.000
_cell.length_c   1.000
_cell.angle_alpha   90.00
_cell.angle_beta   90.00
_cell.angle_gamma   90.00
#
_symmetry.space_group_name_H-M   'P 1'
#
loop_
_entity.id
_entity.type
_entity.pdbx_description
1 polymer ?
#
loop_
_entity_poly.entity_id
_entity_poly.type
_entity_poly.pdbx_seq_one_letter_code
_entity_poly.pdbx_strand_id
1 'polypeptide(L)'
;MQAVYILSAVRTPIGKFGGSLASLTAADMGVIAAKAAIERSGVRPDQVDETIFGNARQAGGGPNVARQVSVRSGVPQEVPAFTVNKACASGMKAIALAYQAIALGDAVCVLAGGTESMSRVPYLLDQARWGYRLGNQELVDGMYRDGFFCPLAKMVMGETAEVLAGEYKITRDEQDEFALTSQKRAARAIAAGRFEAEIAPVTIEGKKGTAVFNRDEHPFPDASIEKLAKLPPVFSNSGTITAGNSSGITDGAAAVVVASEHFVKQNNLKPLARIVAITSAGVDPRTMGIGPVPALQKLEDKHNLRLHDFGLIELNEAFAAQLLACDRVLNFNRDRLNVNGGAIALGHPIGCTGTRITVTLLHEMLKRNTRRGVATLCVSGGMGMALALENVV
;
A
#
# COMPACT_ATOMS: atom_id res chain seq x y z
N MET A 1 -19.84 16.71 11.50
CA MET A 1 -19.77 15.61 10.51
C MET A 1 -20.09 14.30 11.23
N GLN A 2 -20.84 13.41 10.61
CA GLN A 2 -21.11 12.08 11.17
C GLN A 2 -19.80 11.25 11.26
N ALA A 3 -19.75 10.29 12.21
CA ALA A 3 -18.62 9.39 12.31
C ALA A 3 -18.61 8.40 11.13
N VAL A 4 -17.42 8.04 10.68
CA VAL A 4 -17.19 7.11 9.57
C VAL A 4 -16.32 5.96 10.06
N TYR A 5 -16.75 4.75 9.80
CA TYR A 5 -16.18 3.52 10.36
C TYR A 5 -15.67 2.58 9.27
N ILE A 6 -14.66 1.81 9.61
CA ILE A 6 -14.21 0.63 8.84
C ILE A 6 -14.88 -0.60 9.47
N LEU A 7 -15.63 -1.35 8.66
CA LEU A 7 -16.34 -2.57 9.07
C LEU A 7 -15.51 -3.82 8.87
N SER A 8 -14.69 -3.83 7.84
CA SER A 8 -13.78 -4.94 7.53
C SER A 8 -12.51 -4.43 6.88
N ALA A 9 -11.43 -5.18 7.03
CA ALA A 9 -10.12 -4.86 6.47
C ALA A 9 -9.42 -6.17 6.07
N VAL A 10 -9.15 -6.33 4.77
CA VAL A 10 -8.66 -7.60 4.21
C VAL A 10 -7.59 -7.31 3.15
N ARG A 11 -6.64 -8.22 3.00
CA ARG A 11 -5.67 -8.21 1.90
C ARG A 11 -5.46 -9.61 1.33
N THR A 12 -5.00 -9.70 0.12
CA THR A 12 -4.38 -10.94 -0.37
C THR A 12 -3.02 -11.14 0.31
N PRO A 13 -2.45 -12.34 0.31
CA PRO A 13 -1.00 -12.46 0.49
C PRO A 13 -0.29 -11.68 -0.61
N ILE A 14 0.94 -11.24 -0.34
CA ILE A 14 1.76 -10.48 -1.29
C ILE A 14 2.65 -11.46 -2.05
N GLY A 15 2.51 -11.48 -3.39
CA GLY A 15 3.35 -12.26 -4.29
C GLY A 15 4.60 -11.47 -4.70
N LYS A 16 5.74 -12.12 -4.80
CA LYS A 16 6.95 -11.50 -5.38
C LYS A 16 6.81 -11.34 -6.90
N PHE A 17 7.62 -10.49 -7.48
CA PHE A 17 7.67 -10.28 -8.93
C PHE A 17 7.93 -11.59 -9.68
N GLY A 18 7.04 -11.90 -10.64
CA GLY A 18 7.10 -13.17 -11.37
C GLY A 18 6.77 -14.41 -10.52
N GLY A 19 6.26 -14.23 -9.30
CA GLY A 19 5.94 -15.30 -8.35
C GLY A 19 4.52 -15.83 -8.47
N SER A 20 3.98 -16.30 -7.35
CA SER A 20 2.70 -17.04 -7.30
C SER A 20 1.50 -16.26 -7.84
N LEU A 21 1.47 -14.93 -7.71
CA LEU A 21 0.37 -14.09 -8.20
C LEU A 21 0.55 -13.56 -9.63
N ALA A 22 1.67 -13.83 -10.29
CA ALA A 22 2.03 -13.24 -11.59
C ALA A 22 1.02 -13.51 -12.73
N SER A 23 0.24 -14.60 -12.65
CA SER A 23 -0.81 -14.91 -13.62
C SER A 23 -2.08 -14.09 -13.45
N LEU A 24 -2.30 -13.48 -12.28
CA LEU A 24 -3.51 -12.74 -11.95
C LEU A 24 -3.38 -11.27 -12.36
N THR A 25 -4.46 -10.72 -12.92
CA THR A 25 -4.55 -9.29 -13.17
C THR A 25 -4.78 -8.52 -11.87
N ALA A 26 -4.55 -7.21 -11.89
CA ALA A 26 -4.90 -6.34 -10.76
C ALA A 26 -6.39 -6.47 -10.39
N ALA A 27 -7.27 -6.58 -11.40
CA ALA A 27 -8.70 -6.79 -11.16
C ALA A 27 -9.00 -8.13 -10.49
N ASP A 28 -8.33 -9.24 -10.89
CA ASP A 28 -8.55 -10.56 -10.29
C ASP A 28 -8.22 -10.55 -8.79
N MET A 29 -7.05 -10.01 -8.43
CA MET A 29 -6.66 -9.86 -7.02
C MET A 29 -7.58 -8.91 -6.26
N GLY A 30 -7.98 -7.80 -6.88
CA GLY A 30 -8.95 -6.86 -6.31
C GLY A 30 -10.29 -7.52 -5.99
N VAL A 31 -10.79 -8.40 -6.88
CA VAL A 31 -12.04 -9.18 -6.66
C VAL A 31 -11.92 -10.09 -5.43
N ILE A 32 -10.79 -10.76 -5.25
CA ILE A 32 -10.57 -11.65 -4.09
C ILE A 32 -10.63 -10.86 -2.79
N ALA A 33 -9.89 -9.73 -2.71
CA ALA A 33 -9.88 -8.87 -1.54
C ALA A 33 -11.27 -8.24 -1.29
N ALA A 34 -11.96 -7.80 -2.33
CA ALA A 34 -13.29 -7.19 -2.25
C ALA A 34 -14.35 -8.16 -1.74
N LYS A 35 -14.43 -9.37 -2.31
CA LYS A 35 -15.36 -10.41 -1.84
C LYS A 35 -15.15 -10.73 -0.38
N ALA A 36 -13.91 -10.95 0.03
CA ALA A 36 -13.59 -11.24 1.43
C ALA A 36 -13.89 -10.04 2.36
N ALA A 37 -13.69 -8.81 1.89
CA ALA A 37 -14.03 -7.61 2.68
C ALA A 37 -15.54 -7.46 2.86
N ILE A 38 -16.33 -7.65 1.80
CA ILE A 38 -17.80 -7.63 1.87
C ILE A 38 -18.29 -8.72 2.83
N GLU A 39 -17.85 -9.95 2.65
CA GLU A 39 -18.24 -11.08 3.49
C GLU A 39 -17.94 -10.83 4.98
N ARG A 40 -16.70 -10.39 5.31
CA ARG A 40 -16.28 -10.16 6.70
C ARG A 40 -16.92 -8.93 7.33
N SER A 41 -17.48 -8.01 6.52
CA SER A 41 -18.16 -6.81 7.03
C SER A 41 -19.58 -7.08 7.53
N GLY A 42 -20.20 -8.18 7.08
CA GLY A 42 -21.62 -8.45 7.29
C GLY A 42 -22.55 -7.61 6.40
N VAL A 43 -22.01 -6.82 5.47
CA VAL A 43 -22.76 -6.02 4.50
C VAL A 43 -23.14 -6.88 3.31
N ARG A 44 -24.37 -6.77 2.83
CA ARG A 44 -24.77 -7.40 1.56
C ARG A 44 -24.21 -6.57 0.39
N PRO A 45 -23.83 -7.21 -0.74
CA PRO A 45 -23.31 -6.50 -1.92
C PRO A 45 -24.25 -5.40 -2.46
N ASP A 46 -25.57 -5.58 -2.35
CA ASP A 46 -26.60 -4.63 -2.76
C ASP A 46 -26.75 -3.40 -1.84
N GLN A 47 -26.04 -3.37 -0.72
CA GLN A 47 -25.99 -2.24 0.22
C GLN A 47 -24.77 -1.33 -0.02
N VAL A 48 -23.91 -1.65 -0.98
CA VAL A 48 -22.75 -0.83 -1.36
C VAL A 48 -23.22 0.26 -2.33
N ASP A 49 -22.98 1.52 -2.01
CA ASP A 49 -23.37 2.67 -2.83
C ASP A 49 -22.34 3.02 -3.89
N GLU A 50 -21.07 2.74 -3.63
CA GLU A 50 -19.96 3.04 -4.54
C GLU A 50 -18.78 2.12 -4.30
N THR A 51 -17.98 1.86 -5.35
CA THR A 51 -16.71 1.14 -5.25
C THR A 51 -15.56 1.99 -5.74
N ILE A 52 -14.53 2.19 -4.89
CA ILE A 52 -13.36 3.02 -5.20
C ILE A 52 -12.09 2.19 -4.99
N PHE A 53 -11.32 1.95 -6.05
CA PHE A 53 -10.06 1.22 -5.94
C PHE A 53 -8.87 2.00 -6.49
N GLY A 54 -7.78 1.98 -5.71
CA GLY A 54 -6.49 2.46 -6.15
C GLY A 54 -5.80 1.46 -7.08
N ASN A 55 -5.27 1.96 -8.20
CA ASN A 55 -4.39 1.20 -9.09
C ASN A 55 -3.43 2.17 -9.77
N ALA A 56 -2.13 1.96 -9.61
CA ALA A 56 -1.13 2.90 -10.10
C ALA A 56 -0.59 2.52 -11.49
N ARG A 57 -0.47 1.24 -11.79
CA ARG A 57 0.01 0.69 -13.07
C ARG A 57 -1.16 0.12 -13.87
N GLN A 58 -1.87 1.01 -14.58
CA GLN A 58 -3.14 0.66 -15.20
C GLN A 58 -3.01 0.07 -16.60
N ALA A 59 -1.83 0.20 -17.24
CA ALA A 59 -1.62 -0.30 -18.60
C ALA A 59 -1.89 -1.81 -18.70
N GLY A 60 -2.69 -2.22 -19.69
CA GLY A 60 -3.10 -3.61 -19.89
C GLY A 60 -4.17 -4.14 -18.93
N GLY A 61 -4.62 -3.34 -17.95
CA GLY A 61 -5.64 -3.73 -16.96
C GLY A 61 -7.09 -3.50 -17.39
N GLY A 62 -7.31 -2.95 -18.58
CA GLY A 62 -8.64 -2.52 -19.07
C GLY A 62 -9.02 -1.12 -18.56
N PRO A 63 -10.17 -0.61 -18.95
CA PRO A 63 -10.51 0.81 -18.80
C PRO A 63 -10.76 1.26 -17.36
N ASN A 64 -11.22 0.41 -16.47
CA ASN A 64 -11.58 0.77 -15.10
C ASN A 64 -11.48 -0.47 -14.19
N VAL A 65 -10.36 -0.62 -13.50
CA VAL A 65 -10.10 -1.76 -12.62
C VAL A 65 -11.12 -1.81 -11.48
N ALA A 66 -11.48 -0.68 -10.88
CA ALA A 66 -12.47 -0.62 -9.80
C ALA A 66 -13.85 -1.11 -10.26
N ARG A 67 -14.27 -0.79 -11.49
CA ARG A 67 -15.53 -1.28 -12.04
C ARG A 67 -15.53 -2.79 -12.23
N GLN A 68 -14.41 -3.35 -12.70
CA GLN A 68 -14.25 -4.80 -12.82
C GLN A 68 -14.32 -5.48 -11.46
N VAL A 69 -13.66 -4.90 -10.44
CA VAL A 69 -13.70 -5.38 -9.06
C VAL A 69 -15.12 -5.32 -8.52
N SER A 70 -15.83 -4.21 -8.65
CA SER A 70 -17.20 -4.00 -8.18
C SER A 70 -18.13 -5.11 -8.66
N VAL A 71 -18.33 -5.18 -9.96
CA VAL A 71 -19.30 -6.11 -10.58
C VAL A 71 -18.94 -7.58 -10.32
N ARG A 72 -17.65 -7.93 -10.46
CA ARG A 72 -17.18 -9.31 -10.28
C ARG A 72 -17.15 -9.74 -8.80
N SER A 73 -17.21 -8.82 -7.85
CA SER A 73 -17.36 -9.13 -6.43
C SER A 73 -18.82 -9.27 -5.98
N GLY A 74 -19.79 -9.08 -6.89
CA GLY A 74 -21.21 -9.25 -6.64
C GLY A 74 -21.95 -7.96 -6.31
N VAL A 75 -21.29 -6.81 -6.32
CA VAL A 75 -21.94 -5.49 -6.21
C VAL A 75 -22.79 -5.27 -7.46
N PRO A 76 -24.07 -4.82 -7.34
CA PRO A 76 -24.96 -4.61 -8.46
C PRO A 76 -24.37 -3.71 -9.56
N GLN A 77 -24.73 -3.97 -10.79
CA GLN A 77 -24.21 -3.22 -11.94
C GLN A 77 -24.67 -1.76 -11.98
N GLU A 78 -25.72 -1.41 -11.27
CA GLU A 78 -26.23 -0.05 -11.10
C GLU A 78 -25.34 0.81 -10.21
N VAL A 79 -24.54 0.18 -9.34
CA VAL A 79 -23.64 0.87 -8.43
C VAL A 79 -22.42 1.41 -9.17
N PRO A 80 -22.13 2.72 -9.08
CA PRO A 80 -20.98 3.32 -9.75
C PRO A 80 -19.66 2.84 -9.14
N ALA A 81 -18.58 2.92 -9.95
CA ALA A 81 -17.24 2.61 -9.51
C ALA A 81 -16.20 3.40 -10.29
N PHE A 82 -15.11 3.80 -9.66
CA PHE A 82 -13.98 4.43 -10.35
C PHE A 82 -12.63 4.05 -9.76
N THR A 83 -11.61 4.11 -10.62
CA THR A 83 -10.22 3.86 -10.24
C THR A 83 -9.50 5.18 -9.97
N VAL A 84 -8.75 5.23 -8.86
CA VAL A 84 -7.93 6.39 -8.49
C VAL A 84 -6.45 6.06 -8.59
N ASN A 85 -5.69 7.00 -9.14
CA ASN A 85 -4.22 6.95 -9.16
C ASN A 85 -3.64 8.11 -8.37
N LYS A 86 -2.97 7.80 -7.28
CA LYS A 86 -2.09 8.68 -6.50
C LYS A 86 -0.79 7.93 -6.19
N ALA A 87 -0.26 7.23 -7.20
CA ALA A 87 0.92 6.36 -7.07
C ALA A 87 0.84 5.47 -5.81
N CYS A 88 1.87 5.47 -4.93
CA CYS A 88 1.92 4.64 -3.73
C CYS A 88 0.73 4.84 -2.78
N ALA A 89 0.10 6.01 -2.79
CA ALA A 89 -1.04 6.33 -1.94
C ALA A 89 -2.40 6.01 -2.59
N SER A 90 -2.47 5.40 -3.76
CA SER A 90 -3.73 5.18 -4.47
C SER A 90 -4.78 4.47 -3.61
N GLY A 91 -4.42 3.38 -2.94
CA GLY A 91 -5.32 2.66 -2.06
C GLY A 91 -5.75 3.47 -0.82
N MET A 92 -4.84 4.21 -0.18
CA MET A 92 -5.21 5.10 0.92
C MET A 92 -6.09 6.27 0.45
N LYS A 93 -5.87 6.77 -0.80
CA LYS A 93 -6.73 7.80 -1.39
C LYS A 93 -8.13 7.25 -1.69
N ALA A 94 -8.27 5.98 -2.06
CA ALA A 94 -9.58 5.34 -2.20
C ALA A 94 -10.35 5.35 -0.86
N ILE A 95 -9.69 5.03 0.26
CA ILE A 95 -10.28 5.12 1.60
C ILE A 95 -10.65 6.59 1.94
N ALA A 96 -9.79 7.54 1.57
CA ALA A 96 -10.06 8.96 1.81
C ALA A 96 -11.27 9.47 1.02
N LEU A 97 -11.45 9.02 -0.21
CA LEU A 97 -12.61 9.38 -1.04
C LEU A 97 -13.89 8.74 -0.50
N ALA A 98 -13.82 7.47 -0.07
CA ALA A 98 -14.93 6.82 0.63
C ALA A 98 -15.35 7.59 1.89
N TYR A 99 -14.37 7.98 2.72
CA TYR A 99 -14.63 8.84 3.89
C TYR A 99 -15.31 10.16 3.49
N GLN A 100 -14.83 10.81 2.43
CA GLN A 100 -15.36 12.09 1.96
C GLN A 100 -16.79 11.95 1.43
N ALA A 101 -17.07 10.93 0.60
CA ALA A 101 -18.42 10.66 0.09
C ALA A 101 -19.43 10.43 1.22
N ILE A 102 -19.04 9.65 2.23
CA ILE A 102 -19.89 9.39 3.40
C ILE A 102 -20.06 10.65 4.26
N ALA A 103 -18.99 11.41 4.48
CA ALA A 103 -19.04 12.63 5.30
C ALA A 103 -19.90 13.75 4.67
N LEU A 104 -19.98 13.79 3.32
CA LEU A 104 -20.83 14.71 2.56
C LEU A 104 -22.27 14.20 2.41
N GLY A 105 -22.54 12.94 2.66
CA GLY A 105 -23.86 12.33 2.52
C GLY A 105 -24.17 11.79 1.12
N ASP A 106 -23.17 11.72 0.23
CA ASP A 106 -23.31 11.16 -1.12
C ASP A 106 -23.41 9.63 -1.09
N ALA A 107 -22.90 8.98 -0.04
CA ALA A 107 -22.96 7.54 0.18
C ALA A 107 -23.11 7.24 1.68
N VAL A 108 -23.56 6.03 2.01
CA VAL A 108 -23.61 5.54 3.40
C VAL A 108 -22.73 4.31 3.61
N CYS A 109 -22.42 3.56 2.54
CA CYS A 109 -21.56 2.37 2.55
C CYS A 109 -20.72 2.31 1.28
N VAL A 110 -19.41 2.26 1.39
CA VAL A 110 -18.46 2.28 0.26
C VAL A 110 -17.48 1.13 0.37
N LEU A 111 -17.29 0.40 -0.73
CA LEU A 111 -16.21 -0.57 -0.89
C LEU A 111 -14.96 0.17 -1.39
N ALA A 112 -13.94 0.30 -0.55
CA ALA A 112 -12.69 0.98 -0.90
C ALA A 112 -11.50 0.02 -0.85
N GLY A 113 -10.52 0.22 -1.72
CA GLY A 113 -9.36 -0.66 -1.72
C GLY A 113 -8.23 -0.18 -2.61
N GLY A 114 -7.29 -1.08 -2.84
CA GLY A 114 -6.21 -0.88 -3.79
C GLY A 114 -5.66 -2.22 -4.28
N THR A 115 -5.18 -2.24 -5.50
CA THR A 115 -4.64 -3.45 -6.13
C THR A 115 -3.50 -3.08 -7.07
N GLU A 116 -2.55 -3.97 -7.23
CA GLU A 116 -1.46 -3.81 -8.18
C GLU A 116 -0.96 -5.17 -8.66
N SER A 117 -0.78 -5.33 -9.96
CA SER A 117 -0.08 -6.45 -10.57
C SER A 117 1.15 -5.91 -11.29
N MET A 118 2.26 -5.79 -10.57
CA MET A 118 3.51 -5.28 -11.12
C MET A 118 4.12 -6.29 -12.09
N SER A 119 3.90 -7.58 -11.86
CA SER A 119 4.35 -8.66 -12.75
C SER A 119 3.71 -8.61 -14.15
N ARG A 120 2.58 -7.92 -14.31
CA ARG A 120 1.86 -7.83 -15.59
C ARG A 120 1.95 -6.48 -16.28
N VAL A 121 2.76 -5.57 -15.79
CA VAL A 121 2.98 -4.29 -16.48
C VAL A 121 3.62 -4.56 -17.84
N PRO A 122 3.01 -4.07 -18.95
CA PRO A 122 3.49 -4.39 -20.28
C PRO A 122 4.73 -3.59 -20.67
N TYR A 123 5.50 -4.14 -21.60
CA TYR A 123 6.42 -3.38 -22.42
C TYR A 123 5.65 -2.63 -23.51
N LEU A 124 6.14 -1.48 -23.94
CA LEU A 124 5.46 -0.53 -24.81
C LEU A 124 6.30 -0.23 -26.05
N LEU A 125 5.61 -0.09 -27.18
CA LEU A 125 6.17 0.33 -28.46
C LEU A 125 5.49 1.64 -28.88
N ASP A 126 6.03 2.78 -28.48
CA ASP A 126 5.39 4.09 -28.56
C ASP A 126 5.00 4.50 -29.99
N GLN A 127 5.83 4.17 -30.97
CA GLN A 127 5.60 4.53 -32.37
C GLN A 127 4.88 3.45 -33.18
N ALA A 128 4.58 2.28 -32.59
CA ALA A 128 4.00 1.15 -33.34
C ALA A 128 2.68 1.50 -34.03
N ARG A 129 1.85 2.38 -33.43
CA ARG A 129 0.57 2.83 -34.01
C ARG A 129 0.73 3.55 -35.34
N TRP A 130 1.84 4.26 -35.51
CA TRP A 130 2.14 5.05 -36.69
C TRP A 130 3.12 4.34 -37.66
N GLY A 131 3.65 3.20 -37.24
CA GLY A 131 4.61 2.37 -37.99
C GLY A 131 6.07 2.76 -37.77
N TYR A 132 6.92 1.74 -37.80
CA TYR A 132 8.38 1.87 -37.79
C TYR A 132 8.87 1.76 -39.24
N ARG A 133 9.38 2.85 -39.79
CA ARG A 133 9.73 2.89 -41.23
C ARG A 133 11.10 2.32 -41.54
N LEU A 134 12.11 2.62 -40.69
CA LEU A 134 13.52 2.22 -40.93
C LEU A 134 14.30 2.28 -39.61
N GLY A 135 15.24 1.35 -39.41
CA GLY A 135 16.11 1.27 -38.24
C GLY A 135 15.48 0.57 -37.02
N ASN A 136 16.32 0.32 -36.02
CA ASN A 136 15.91 -0.32 -34.77
C ASN A 136 15.09 0.64 -33.91
N GLN A 137 14.19 0.08 -33.10
CA GLN A 137 13.39 0.81 -32.13
C GLN A 137 13.50 0.15 -30.74
N GLU A 138 13.33 0.95 -29.71
CA GLU A 138 13.37 0.48 -28.34
C GLU A 138 12.01 -0.10 -27.89
N LEU A 139 12.07 -1.18 -27.14
CA LEU A 139 10.96 -1.73 -26.38
C LEU A 139 11.02 -1.13 -24.97
N VAL A 140 10.09 -0.25 -24.65
CA VAL A 140 10.09 0.53 -23.41
C VAL A 140 9.43 -0.26 -22.28
N ASP A 141 10.15 -0.48 -21.17
CA ASP A 141 9.58 -1.09 -19.97
C ASP A 141 8.61 -0.11 -19.29
N GLY A 142 7.32 -0.44 -19.32
CA GLY A 142 6.26 0.34 -18.66
C GLY A 142 6.43 0.44 -17.15
N MET A 143 7.10 -0.54 -16.51
CA MET A 143 7.43 -0.49 -15.09
C MET A 143 8.37 0.67 -14.76
N TYR A 144 9.38 0.89 -15.60
CA TYR A 144 10.30 2.01 -15.44
C TYR A 144 9.65 3.33 -15.82
N ARG A 145 9.09 3.43 -17.03
CA ARG A 145 8.58 4.69 -17.56
C ARG A 145 7.43 5.28 -16.77
N ASP A 146 6.42 4.46 -16.47
CA ASP A 146 5.19 4.94 -15.81
C ASP A 146 5.23 4.68 -14.29
N GLY A 147 6.34 4.13 -13.80
CA GLY A 147 6.47 3.64 -12.44
C GLY A 147 7.63 4.15 -11.63
N PHE A 148 8.81 3.80 -12.03
CA PHE A 148 10.00 4.10 -11.24
C PHE A 148 10.67 5.43 -11.62
N PHE A 149 10.51 5.87 -12.85
CA PHE A 149 11.05 7.15 -13.30
C PHE A 149 10.09 8.29 -12.96
N CYS A 150 10.59 9.32 -12.28
CA CYS A 150 9.85 10.55 -12.02
C CYS A 150 10.23 11.61 -13.05
N PRO A 151 9.33 12.02 -13.95
CA PRO A 151 9.62 13.03 -14.95
C PRO A 151 9.82 14.43 -14.35
N LEU A 152 9.31 14.68 -13.14
CA LEU A 152 9.50 15.96 -12.43
C LEU A 152 10.90 16.07 -11.82
N ALA A 153 11.35 15.01 -11.15
CA ALA A 153 12.69 14.94 -10.58
C ALA A 153 13.77 14.60 -11.64
N LYS A 154 13.35 14.00 -12.78
CA LYS A 154 14.23 13.39 -13.80
C LYS A 154 15.15 12.30 -13.22
N MET A 155 14.60 11.54 -12.27
CA MET A 155 15.29 10.51 -11.50
C MET A 155 14.41 9.27 -11.37
N VAL A 156 15.02 8.10 -11.21
CA VAL A 156 14.30 6.92 -10.72
C VAL A 156 14.13 7.00 -9.20
N MET A 157 13.13 6.29 -8.66
CA MET A 157 12.74 6.39 -7.25
C MET A 157 13.90 6.10 -6.29
N GLY A 158 14.79 5.15 -6.63
CA GLY A 158 15.96 4.86 -5.82
C GLY A 158 16.99 5.99 -5.79
N GLU A 159 17.15 6.74 -6.88
CA GLU A 159 18.01 7.93 -6.89
C GLU A 159 17.47 9.03 -5.95
N THR A 160 16.14 9.19 -5.85
CA THR A 160 15.55 10.11 -4.86
C THR A 160 15.82 9.67 -3.42
N ALA A 161 15.96 8.35 -3.19
CA ALA A 161 16.34 7.83 -1.88
C ALA A 161 17.85 8.05 -1.59
N GLU A 162 18.71 7.97 -2.62
CA GLU A 162 20.15 8.35 -2.47
C GLU A 162 20.28 9.84 -2.11
N VAL A 163 19.46 10.73 -2.69
CA VAL A 163 19.45 12.15 -2.30
C VAL A 163 19.16 12.29 -0.80
N LEU A 164 18.15 11.60 -0.29
CA LEU A 164 17.83 11.62 1.14
C LEU A 164 18.94 11.02 2.01
N ALA A 165 19.54 9.90 1.56
CA ALA A 165 20.68 9.32 2.27
C ALA A 165 21.81 10.33 2.44
N GLY A 166 22.14 11.09 1.39
CA GLY A 166 23.14 12.16 1.44
C GLY A 166 22.75 13.33 2.33
N GLU A 167 21.55 13.90 2.17
CA GLU A 167 21.06 15.07 2.91
C GLU A 167 20.95 14.79 4.42
N TYR A 168 20.46 13.60 4.79
CA TYR A 168 20.27 13.20 6.20
C TYR A 168 21.46 12.40 6.77
N LYS A 169 22.56 12.25 6.00
CA LYS A 169 23.78 11.52 6.37
C LYS A 169 23.49 10.11 6.89
N ILE A 170 22.66 9.39 6.15
CA ILE A 170 22.27 8.01 6.47
C ILE A 170 23.24 7.07 5.80
N THR A 171 23.96 6.29 6.60
CA THR A 171 24.98 5.36 6.11
C THR A 171 24.37 4.10 5.52
N ARG A 172 25.15 3.34 4.77
CA ARG A 172 24.80 2.02 4.26
C ARG A 172 24.48 1.05 5.41
N ASP A 173 25.31 1.07 6.45
CA ASP A 173 25.16 0.19 7.61
C ASP A 173 23.84 0.45 8.35
N GLU A 174 23.47 1.71 8.58
CA GLU A 174 22.18 2.07 9.17
C GLU A 174 20.98 1.55 8.33
N GLN A 175 21.10 1.61 7.01
CA GLN A 175 20.06 1.12 6.11
C GLN A 175 19.93 -0.41 6.15
N ASP A 176 21.05 -1.11 6.15
CA ASP A 176 21.07 -2.57 6.20
C ASP A 176 20.61 -3.11 7.57
N GLU A 177 20.95 -2.45 8.67
CA GLU A 177 20.45 -2.76 10.02
C GLU A 177 18.93 -2.57 10.12
N PHE A 178 18.43 -1.47 9.54
CA PHE A 178 16.99 -1.24 9.48
C PHE A 178 16.28 -2.31 8.65
N ALA A 179 16.82 -2.64 7.47
CA ALA A 179 16.28 -3.67 6.58
C ALA A 179 16.26 -5.05 7.27
N LEU A 180 17.34 -5.41 7.95
CA LEU A 180 17.41 -6.64 8.74
C LEU A 180 16.35 -6.66 9.85
N THR A 181 16.12 -5.52 10.51
CA THR A 181 15.08 -5.40 11.54
C THR A 181 13.69 -5.63 10.95
N SER A 182 13.37 -5.07 9.77
CA SER A 182 12.12 -5.31 9.05
C SER A 182 11.94 -6.79 8.74
N GLN A 183 12.96 -7.45 8.19
CA GLN A 183 12.95 -8.90 7.89
C GLN A 183 12.70 -9.75 9.14
N LYS A 184 13.43 -9.49 10.23
CA LYS A 184 13.26 -10.22 11.50
C LYS A 184 11.86 -10.04 12.11
N ARG A 185 11.31 -8.83 12.03
CA ARG A 185 9.94 -8.53 12.49
C ARG A 185 8.90 -9.28 11.66
N ALA A 186 9.03 -9.28 10.32
CA ALA A 186 8.14 -10.00 9.43
C ALA A 186 8.21 -11.51 9.66
N ALA A 187 9.40 -12.09 9.77
CA ALA A 187 9.59 -13.52 10.05
C ALA A 187 8.92 -13.92 11.38
N ARG A 188 9.12 -13.13 12.44
CA ARG A 188 8.48 -13.35 13.74
C ARG A 188 6.96 -13.22 13.66
N ALA A 189 6.43 -12.22 12.95
CA ALA A 189 5.02 -11.99 12.78
C ALA A 189 4.34 -13.15 12.03
N ILE A 190 4.98 -13.65 10.94
CA ILE A 190 4.51 -14.81 10.17
C ILE A 190 4.49 -16.06 11.05
N ALA A 191 5.57 -16.33 11.79
CA ALA A 191 5.65 -17.49 12.67
C ALA A 191 4.61 -17.46 13.81
N ALA A 192 4.23 -16.25 14.27
CA ALA A 192 3.21 -16.04 15.29
C ALA A 192 1.77 -15.92 14.73
N GLY A 193 1.54 -16.16 13.44
CA GLY A 193 0.21 -16.08 12.81
C GLY A 193 -0.41 -14.66 12.83
N ARG A 194 0.42 -13.59 12.93
CA ARG A 194 -0.08 -12.22 13.07
C ARG A 194 -0.90 -11.75 11.87
N PHE A 195 -0.63 -12.26 10.68
CA PHE A 195 -1.28 -11.88 9.43
C PHE A 195 -2.48 -12.75 9.04
N GLU A 196 -2.74 -13.87 9.73
CA GLU A 196 -3.81 -14.82 9.34
C GLU A 196 -5.19 -14.18 9.27
N ALA A 197 -5.52 -13.31 10.23
CA ALA A 197 -6.82 -12.65 10.29
C ALA A 197 -7.03 -11.60 9.18
N GLU A 198 -5.95 -11.03 8.62
CA GLU A 198 -6.06 -10.03 7.57
C GLU A 198 -5.98 -10.61 6.15
N ILE A 199 -5.41 -11.82 6.00
CA ILE A 199 -5.22 -12.46 4.70
C ILE A 199 -6.51 -13.14 4.22
N ALA A 200 -6.87 -12.87 2.96
CA ALA A 200 -7.80 -13.67 2.15
C ALA A 200 -6.97 -14.60 1.26
N PRO A 201 -7.08 -15.93 1.43
CA PRO A 201 -6.35 -16.88 0.59
C PRO A 201 -6.69 -16.73 -0.89
N VAL A 202 -5.71 -16.93 -1.75
CA VAL A 202 -5.86 -16.91 -3.21
C VAL A 202 -5.76 -18.32 -3.75
N THR A 203 -6.80 -18.77 -4.41
CA THR A 203 -6.79 -20.05 -5.13
C THR A 203 -6.21 -19.83 -6.53
N ILE A 204 -5.15 -20.56 -6.86
CA ILE A 204 -4.45 -20.48 -8.13
C ILE A 204 -4.62 -21.80 -8.87
N GLU A 205 -5.25 -21.76 -10.02
CA GLU A 205 -5.36 -22.91 -10.91
C GLU A 205 -4.11 -23.01 -11.80
N GLY A 206 -3.46 -24.13 -11.79
CA GLY A 206 -2.26 -24.39 -12.58
C GLY A 206 -2.30 -25.74 -13.29
N LYS A 207 -1.36 -25.97 -14.20
CA LYS A 207 -1.25 -27.23 -14.95
C LYS A 207 -1.08 -28.47 -14.05
N LYS A 208 -0.63 -28.30 -12.81
CA LYS A 208 -0.39 -29.38 -11.84
C LYS A 208 -1.52 -29.51 -10.79
N GLY A 209 -2.64 -28.80 -10.99
CA GLY A 209 -3.77 -28.76 -10.06
C GLY A 209 -3.91 -27.39 -9.39
N THR A 210 -4.84 -27.33 -8.45
CA THR A 210 -5.17 -26.12 -7.69
C THR A 210 -4.26 -25.99 -6.47
N ALA A 211 -3.67 -24.81 -6.29
CA ALA A 211 -2.87 -24.45 -5.11
C ALA A 211 -3.52 -23.29 -4.35
N VAL A 212 -3.46 -23.33 -3.01
CA VAL A 212 -3.91 -22.21 -2.16
C VAL A 212 -2.70 -21.41 -1.73
N PHE A 213 -2.65 -20.15 -2.12
CA PHE A 213 -1.64 -19.18 -1.74
C PHE A 213 -2.19 -18.33 -0.60
N ASN A 214 -1.67 -18.49 0.61
CA ASN A 214 -2.17 -17.87 1.84
C ASN A 214 -1.08 -17.24 2.73
N ARG A 215 0.14 -17.09 2.21
CA ARG A 215 1.30 -16.54 2.93
C ARG A 215 2.06 -15.58 2.03
N ASP A 216 2.57 -14.50 2.62
CA ASP A 216 3.44 -13.55 1.93
C ASP A 216 4.72 -14.25 1.43
N GLU A 217 5.06 -14.04 0.16
CA GLU A 217 6.12 -14.77 -0.55
C GLU A 217 7.46 -14.02 -0.54
N HIS A 218 7.43 -12.70 -0.33
CA HIS A 218 8.60 -11.85 -0.45
C HIS A 218 9.59 -11.93 0.74
N PRO A 219 9.17 -12.18 2.00
CA PRO A 219 10.09 -12.16 3.14
C PRO A 219 11.27 -13.13 3.01
N PHE A 220 12.44 -12.67 3.47
CA PHE A 220 13.69 -13.44 3.52
C PHE A 220 13.99 -13.86 4.97
N PRO A 221 13.56 -15.06 5.39
CA PRO A 221 13.71 -15.50 6.79
C PRO A 221 15.19 -15.64 7.22
N ASP A 222 16.07 -15.93 6.25
CA ASP A 222 17.52 -16.13 6.50
C ASP A 222 18.35 -14.83 6.25
N ALA A 223 17.72 -13.66 6.32
CA ALA A 223 18.43 -12.39 6.19
C ALA A 223 19.47 -12.23 7.32
N SER A 224 20.68 -11.78 6.97
CA SER A 224 21.71 -11.42 7.91
C SER A 224 22.47 -10.18 7.44
N ILE A 225 23.17 -9.50 8.37
CA ILE A 225 23.91 -8.29 8.03
C ILE A 225 25.02 -8.58 7.01
N GLU A 226 25.65 -9.75 7.11
CA GLU A 226 26.73 -10.17 6.22
C GLU A 226 26.22 -10.43 4.80
N LYS A 227 24.97 -10.91 4.66
CA LYS A 227 24.31 -11.09 3.35
C LYS A 227 23.94 -9.74 2.75
N LEU A 228 23.37 -8.84 3.53
CA LEU A 228 22.98 -7.50 3.08
C LEU A 228 24.20 -6.67 2.66
N ALA A 229 25.27 -6.67 3.46
CA ALA A 229 26.52 -5.95 3.17
C ALA A 229 27.17 -6.34 1.83
N LYS A 230 26.96 -7.58 1.36
CA LYS A 230 27.50 -8.07 0.07
C LYS A 230 26.72 -7.58 -1.15
N LEU A 231 25.53 -7.01 -0.97
CA LEU A 231 24.71 -6.56 -2.10
C LEU A 231 25.31 -5.29 -2.71
N PRO A 232 25.43 -5.22 -4.05
CA PRO A 232 25.91 -4.02 -4.71
C PRO A 232 24.86 -2.89 -4.66
N PRO A 233 25.26 -1.63 -4.70
CA PRO A 233 24.37 -0.52 -4.96
C PRO A 233 23.66 -0.68 -6.30
N VAL A 234 22.38 -0.27 -6.40
CA VAL A 234 21.55 -0.47 -7.59
C VAL A 234 21.45 0.80 -8.44
N PHE A 235 21.42 1.97 -7.83
CA PHE A 235 21.06 3.21 -8.51
C PHE A 235 22.24 4.14 -8.77
N SER A 236 23.36 3.94 -8.10
CA SER A 236 24.60 4.70 -8.29
C SER A 236 25.78 3.83 -7.91
N ASN A 237 26.88 3.88 -8.67
CA ASN A 237 28.09 3.10 -8.36
C ASN A 237 28.70 3.42 -6.99
N SER A 238 28.51 4.65 -6.50
CA SER A 238 28.92 5.08 -5.16
C SER A 238 27.74 5.21 -4.19
N GLY A 239 26.59 4.64 -4.53
CA GLY A 239 25.36 4.71 -3.77
C GLY A 239 25.35 3.76 -2.57
N THR A 240 24.29 3.88 -1.80
CA THR A 240 24.04 3.10 -0.58
C THR A 240 22.81 2.23 -0.66
N ILE A 241 21.94 2.50 -1.65
CA ILE A 241 20.67 1.79 -1.84
C ILE A 241 20.90 0.48 -2.60
N THR A 242 20.45 -0.61 -2.02
CA THR A 242 20.56 -1.97 -2.59
C THR A 242 19.20 -2.64 -2.71
N ALA A 243 19.15 -3.79 -3.37
CA ALA A 243 17.96 -4.64 -3.37
C ALA A 243 17.54 -5.12 -1.98
N GLY A 244 18.48 -5.18 -1.01
CA GLY A 244 18.21 -5.65 0.35
C GLY A 244 17.66 -4.58 1.29
N ASN A 245 17.90 -3.29 1.01
CA ASN A 245 17.41 -2.18 1.81
C ASN A 245 16.34 -1.32 1.08
N SER A 246 15.79 -1.86 0.00
CA SER A 246 14.67 -1.34 -0.79
C SER A 246 13.45 -2.25 -0.67
N SER A 247 12.26 -1.71 -0.89
CA SER A 247 11.05 -2.51 -0.99
C SER A 247 11.03 -3.37 -2.25
N GLY A 248 10.46 -4.57 -2.17
CA GLY A 248 10.34 -5.48 -3.30
C GLY A 248 9.26 -5.06 -4.30
N ILE A 249 9.51 -5.36 -5.58
CA ILE A 249 8.50 -5.32 -6.65
C ILE A 249 7.56 -6.51 -6.42
N THR A 250 6.26 -6.26 -6.26
CA THR A 250 5.33 -7.27 -5.79
C THR A 250 3.91 -7.07 -6.31
N ASP A 251 3.11 -8.12 -6.21
CA ASP A 251 1.70 -8.17 -6.60
C ASP A 251 0.81 -8.32 -5.37
N GLY A 252 -0.37 -7.69 -5.37
CA GLY A 252 -1.32 -7.84 -4.28
C GLY A 252 -2.50 -6.89 -4.32
N ALA A 253 -3.50 -7.17 -3.49
CA ALA A 253 -4.68 -6.34 -3.31
C ALA A 253 -5.09 -6.25 -1.84
N ALA A 254 -5.77 -5.17 -1.49
CA ALA A 254 -6.38 -4.98 -0.18
C ALA A 254 -7.70 -4.21 -0.33
N ALA A 255 -8.66 -4.49 0.56
CA ALA A 255 -9.97 -3.87 0.55
C ALA A 255 -10.49 -3.64 1.96
N VAL A 256 -11.29 -2.59 2.11
CA VAL A 256 -12.03 -2.24 3.31
C VAL A 256 -13.47 -1.91 2.94
N VAL A 257 -14.41 -2.19 3.83
CA VAL A 257 -15.77 -1.65 3.75
C VAL A 257 -15.87 -0.49 4.73
N VAL A 258 -16.23 0.67 4.22
CA VAL A 258 -16.34 1.93 4.98
C VAL A 258 -17.81 2.33 5.05
N ALA A 259 -18.30 2.68 6.24
CA ALA A 259 -19.70 3.01 6.43
C ALA A 259 -19.94 4.16 7.40
N SER A 260 -21.08 4.82 7.24
CA SER A 260 -21.55 5.88 8.14
C SER A 260 -22.02 5.30 9.48
N GLU A 261 -21.97 6.11 10.54
CA GLU A 261 -22.53 5.74 11.84
C GLU A 261 -24.00 5.33 11.77
N HIS A 262 -24.79 6.04 10.96
CA HIS A 262 -26.20 5.73 10.77
C HIS A 262 -26.39 4.33 10.17
N PHE A 263 -25.65 4.01 9.10
CA PHE A 263 -25.71 2.69 8.45
C PHE A 263 -25.31 1.55 9.40
N VAL A 264 -24.24 1.77 10.19
CA VAL A 264 -23.76 0.81 11.20
C VAL A 264 -24.85 0.50 12.22
N LYS A 265 -25.48 1.55 12.77
CA LYS A 265 -26.56 1.39 13.77
C LYS A 265 -27.80 0.74 13.19
N GLN A 266 -28.24 1.18 12.01
CA GLN A 266 -29.44 0.67 11.33
C GLN A 266 -29.32 -0.83 10.99
N ASN A 267 -28.14 -1.30 10.62
CA ASN A 267 -27.89 -2.69 10.26
C ASN A 267 -27.31 -3.53 11.41
N ASN A 268 -27.20 -2.98 12.62
CA ASN A 268 -26.64 -3.64 13.81
C ASN A 268 -25.25 -4.25 13.55
N LEU A 269 -24.38 -3.54 12.81
CA LEU A 269 -23.04 -3.97 12.45
C LEU A 269 -22.03 -3.62 13.54
N LYS A 270 -20.91 -4.34 13.57
CA LYS A 270 -19.83 -4.11 14.53
C LYS A 270 -18.63 -3.48 13.79
N PRO A 271 -18.37 -2.19 13.97
CA PRO A 271 -17.23 -1.55 13.34
C PRO A 271 -15.92 -1.96 14.03
N LEU A 272 -14.83 -2.03 13.24
CA LEU A 272 -13.50 -2.33 13.74
C LEU A 272 -12.74 -1.08 14.19
N ALA A 273 -12.87 0.02 13.45
CA ALA A 273 -12.22 1.28 13.77
C ALA A 273 -13.01 2.47 13.20
N ARG A 274 -12.83 3.63 13.81
CA ARG A 274 -13.27 4.93 13.29
C ARG A 274 -12.12 5.58 12.53
N ILE A 275 -12.40 6.15 11.36
CA ILE A 275 -11.47 7.03 10.66
C ILE A 275 -11.51 8.39 11.35
N VAL A 276 -10.38 8.81 11.94
CA VAL A 276 -10.32 10.05 12.72
C VAL A 276 -9.92 11.23 11.87
N ALA A 277 -8.88 11.07 11.05
CA ALA A 277 -8.35 12.12 10.20
C ALA A 277 -7.56 11.55 9.03
N ILE A 278 -7.55 12.29 7.93
CA ILE A 278 -6.76 11.97 6.75
C ILE A 278 -6.12 13.25 6.24
N THR A 279 -4.80 13.21 5.99
CA THR A 279 -4.04 14.36 5.50
C THR A 279 -3.20 14.00 4.29
N SER A 280 -2.83 15.00 3.52
CA SER A 280 -1.92 14.88 2.40
C SER A 280 -1.07 16.14 2.27
N ALA A 281 0.19 15.97 1.89
CA ALA A 281 1.14 17.06 1.71
C ALA A 281 1.95 16.86 0.43
N GLY A 282 2.46 17.98 -0.15
CA GLY A 282 3.44 17.99 -1.21
C GLY A 282 4.83 18.32 -0.66
N VAL A 283 5.87 17.82 -1.33
CA VAL A 283 7.29 18.11 -1.09
C VAL A 283 8.02 18.16 -2.44
N ASP A 284 9.27 18.55 -2.45
CA ASP A 284 10.11 18.45 -3.66
C ASP A 284 10.10 17.00 -4.20
N PRO A 285 9.81 16.79 -5.49
CA PRO A 285 9.85 15.46 -6.11
C PRO A 285 11.20 14.75 -5.96
N ARG A 286 12.32 15.48 -5.88
CA ARG A 286 13.66 14.92 -5.67
C ARG A 286 13.87 14.29 -4.30
N THR A 287 13.08 14.73 -3.33
CA THR A 287 13.09 14.23 -1.95
C THR A 287 11.75 13.66 -1.53
N MET A 288 11.06 13.00 -2.48
CA MET A 288 9.68 12.50 -2.30
C MET A 288 9.52 11.64 -1.02
N GLY A 289 10.58 10.96 -0.61
CA GLY A 289 10.58 10.06 0.54
C GLY A 289 10.30 10.76 1.87
N ILE A 290 10.53 12.09 1.98
CA ILE A 290 10.23 12.87 3.20
C ILE A 290 8.75 13.26 3.31
N GLY A 291 7.92 12.97 2.30
CA GLY A 291 6.49 13.29 2.27
C GLY A 291 5.66 12.92 3.49
N PRO A 292 5.94 11.79 4.18
CA PRO A 292 5.27 11.45 5.44
C PRO A 292 5.40 12.52 6.53
N VAL A 293 6.51 13.23 6.60
CA VAL A 293 6.77 14.26 7.62
C VAL A 293 5.71 15.36 7.58
N PRO A 294 5.56 16.14 6.50
CA PRO A 294 4.54 17.19 6.48
C PRO A 294 3.11 16.62 6.46
N ALA A 295 2.89 15.36 6.02
CA ALA A 295 1.59 14.74 6.13
C ALA A 295 1.19 14.47 7.59
N LEU A 296 2.13 13.98 8.43
CA LEU A 296 1.92 13.78 9.86
C LEU A 296 1.82 15.11 10.62
N GLN A 297 2.65 16.12 10.28
CA GLN A 297 2.56 17.45 10.85
C GLN A 297 1.17 18.07 10.63
N LYS A 298 0.57 17.87 9.44
CA LYS A 298 -0.80 18.32 9.18
C LYS A 298 -1.88 17.61 10.03
N LEU A 299 -1.62 16.38 10.53
CA LEU A 299 -2.53 15.75 11.50
C LEU A 299 -2.50 16.51 12.83
N GLU A 300 -1.33 16.98 13.27
CA GLU A 300 -1.20 17.81 14.46
C GLU A 300 -1.88 19.17 14.25
N ASP A 301 -1.52 19.88 13.19
CA ASP A 301 -1.97 21.24 12.93
C ASP A 301 -3.49 21.36 12.76
N LYS A 302 -4.10 20.40 12.04
CA LYS A 302 -5.52 20.46 11.67
C LYS A 302 -6.44 19.69 12.58
N HIS A 303 -5.94 18.65 13.23
CA HIS A 303 -6.76 17.71 14.00
C HIS A 303 -6.28 17.54 15.44
N ASN A 304 -5.22 18.24 15.86
CA ASN A 304 -4.59 18.14 17.18
C ASN A 304 -4.21 16.68 17.53
N LEU A 305 -3.70 15.94 16.52
CA LEU A 305 -3.25 14.56 16.66
C LEU A 305 -1.73 14.50 16.54
N ARG A 306 -1.05 14.45 17.69
CA ARG A 306 0.40 14.41 17.78
C ARG A 306 0.94 12.99 17.58
N LEU A 307 2.18 12.88 17.13
CA LEU A 307 2.82 11.60 16.88
C LEU A 307 2.80 10.66 18.11
N HIS A 308 2.96 11.21 19.32
CA HIS A 308 2.95 10.42 20.55
C HIS A 308 1.55 9.92 20.98
N ASP A 309 0.46 10.44 20.39
CA ASP A 309 -0.90 9.97 20.64
C ASP A 309 -1.16 8.61 19.97
N PHE A 310 -0.29 8.20 19.03
CA PHE A 310 -0.42 6.94 18.32
C PHE A 310 0.38 5.83 19.02
N GLY A 311 -0.32 4.80 19.46
CA GLY A 311 0.30 3.61 20.04
C GLY A 311 0.94 2.69 19.00
N LEU A 312 0.51 2.79 17.72
CA LEU A 312 1.08 2.07 16.58
C LEU A 312 1.20 2.98 15.35
N ILE A 313 2.27 2.78 14.59
CA ILE A 313 2.59 3.54 13.38
C ILE A 313 2.97 2.55 12.28
N GLU A 314 2.28 2.60 11.16
CA GLU A 314 2.69 1.93 9.91
C GLU A 314 3.18 3.00 8.93
N LEU A 315 4.50 3.08 8.73
CA LEU A 315 5.12 3.91 7.70
C LEU A 315 5.66 3.01 6.60
N ASN A 316 5.16 3.19 5.37
CA ASN A 316 5.62 2.37 4.25
C ASN A 316 7.14 2.49 4.05
N GLU A 317 7.81 1.36 4.01
CA GLU A 317 9.25 1.25 3.81
C GLU A 317 9.55 1.17 2.30
N ALA A 318 9.42 2.28 1.58
CA ALA A 318 9.80 2.28 0.16
C ALA A 318 11.32 2.03 0.01
N PHE A 319 12.11 2.67 0.88
CA PHE A 319 13.54 2.49 1.05
C PHE A 319 13.91 2.68 2.53
N ALA A 320 14.92 1.97 3.03
CA ALA A 320 15.41 2.17 4.39
C ALA A 320 15.88 3.63 4.61
N ALA A 321 16.61 4.19 3.65
CA ALA A 321 17.05 5.58 3.69
C ALA A 321 15.88 6.56 3.80
N GLN A 322 14.80 6.32 3.08
CA GLN A 322 13.59 7.16 3.12
C GLN A 322 12.96 7.15 4.51
N LEU A 323 12.79 5.97 5.09
CA LEU A 323 12.20 5.86 6.43
C LEU A 323 13.11 6.48 7.50
N LEU A 324 14.41 6.21 7.43
CA LEU A 324 15.39 6.79 8.34
C LEU A 324 15.48 8.32 8.23
N ALA A 325 15.30 8.90 7.04
CA ALA A 325 15.19 10.35 6.87
C ALA A 325 13.96 10.91 7.60
N CYS A 326 12.80 10.26 7.48
CA CYS A 326 11.63 10.62 8.27
C CYS A 326 11.89 10.49 9.79
N ASP A 327 12.59 9.44 10.20
CA ASP A 327 12.94 9.20 11.61
C ASP A 327 13.86 10.26 12.17
N ARG A 328 14.85 10.76 11.39
CA ARG A 328 15.71 11.90 11.79
C ARG A 328 14.92 13.18 12.13
N VAL A 329 13.78 13.38 11.45
CA VAL A 329 12.94 14.58 11.66
C VAL A 329 11.89 14.37 12.74
N LEU A 330 11.25 13.20 12.78
CA LEU A 330 10.07 12.93 13.61
C LEU A 330 10.41 12.18 14.91
N ASN A 331 11.60 11.59 15.00
CA ASN A 331 12.07 10.83 16.16
C ASN A 331 11.07 9.78 16.63
N PHE A 332 10.74 8.81 15.75
CA PHE A 332 9.78 7.76 16.04
C PHE A 332 10.19 6.88 17.23
N ASN A 333 9.22 6.53 18.06
CA ASN A 333 9.41 5.37 18.93
C ASN A 333 9.39 4.09 18.07
N ARG A 334 10.55 3.50 17.83
CA ARG A 334 10.73 2.33 16.96
C ARG A 334 10.03 1.07 17.45
N ASP A 335 9.65 1.00 18.74
CA ASP A 335 8.87 -0.12 19.29
C ASP A 335 7.38 -0.05 18.88
N ARG A 336 6.94 1.10 18.36
CA ARG A 336 5.59 1.33 17.84
C ARG A 336 5.54 1.40 16.32
N LEU A 337 6.70 1.44 15.65
CA LEU A 337 6.85 1.61 14.21
C LEU A 337 7.03 0.26 13.51
N ASN A 338 6.16 -0.06 12.53
CA ASN A 338 6.23 -1.26 11.69
C ASN A 338 6.54 -2.53 12.49
N VAL A 339 5.77 -2.75 13.54
CA VAL A 339 6.06 -3.78 14.57
C VAL A 339 6.06 -5.21 14.02
N ASN A 340 5.43 -5.43 12.88
CA ASN A 340 5.38 -6.71 12.16
C ASN A 340 6.25 -6.74 10.89
N GLY A 341 7.21 -5.81 10.77
CA GLY A 341 7.95 -5.59 9.53
C GLY A 341 7.15 -4.74 8.55
N GLY A 342 7.80 -4.22 7.52
CA GLY A 342 7.20 -3.36 6.51
C GLY A 342 7.52 -3.80 5.09
N ALA A 343 7.49 -2.87 4.14
CA ALA A 343 7.56 -3.17 2.72
C ALA A 343 8.92 -3.71 2.24
N ILE A 344 10.01 -3.46 2.97
CA ILE A 344 11.31 -4.07 2.68
C ILE A 344 11.21 -5.60 2.82
N ALA A 345 10.50 -6.08 3.84
CA ALA A 345 10.29 -7.50 4.04
C ALA A 345 9.08 -8.02 3.26
N LEU A 346 7.93 -7.35 3.33
CA LEU A 346 6.66 -7.85 2.80
C LEU A 346 6.42 -7.51 1.32
N GLY A 347 7.09 -6.46 0.80
CA GLY A 347 6.86 -5.97 -0.56
C GLY A 347 5.97 -4.73 -0.64
N HIS A 348 5.98 -4.08 -1.82
CA HIS A 348 5.32 -2.81 -2.09
C HIS A 348 4.49 -2.86 -3.38
N PRO A 349 3.35 -3.56 -3.41
CA PRO A 349 2.42 -3.50 -4.53
C PRO A 349 1.77 -2.11 -4.56
N ILE A 350 2.29 -1.22 -5.40
CA ILE A 350 2.21 0.24 -5.30
C ILE A 350 0.77 0.74 -5.09
N GLY A 351 -0.17 0.41 -5.99
CA GLY A 351 -1.57 0.85 -5.89
C GLY A 351 -2.34 0.25 -4.70
N CYS A 352 -1.87 -0.90 -4.19
CA CYS A 352 -2.44 -1.60 -3.03
C CYS A 352 -1.92 -1.04 -1.70
N THR A 353 -0.66 -0.59 -1.65
CA THR A 353 0.09 -0.39 -0.40
C THR A 353 -0.63 0.52 0.60
N GLY A 354 -1.24 1.61 0.16
CA GLY A 354 -1.94 2.51 1.07
C GLY A 354 -3.07 1.82 1.84
N THR A 355 -3.83 0.93 1.19
CA THR A 355 -4.83 0.09 1.86
C THR A 355 -4.17 -1.01 2.67
N ARG A 356 -3.13 -1.67 2.16
CA ARG A 356 -2.42 -2.75 2.84
C ARG A 356 -1.88 -2.31 4.21
N ILE A 357 -1.18 -1.17 4.29
CA ILE A 357 -0.66 -0.69 5.58
C ILE A 357 -1.78 -0.30 6.54
N THR A 358 -2.91 0.20 6.02
CA THR A 358 -4.10 0.50 6.82
C THR A 358 -4.71 -0.80 7.39
N VAL A 359 -4.81 -1.86 6.59
CA VAL A 359 -5.28 -3.20 7.02
C VAL A 359 -4.39 -3.76 8.13
N THR A 360 -3.07 -3.80 7.89
CA THR A 360 -2.11 -4.34 8.88
C THR A 360 -2.11 -3.54 10.18
N LEU A 361 -2.13 -2.20 10.10
CA LEU A 361 -2.27 -1.32 11.26
C LEU A 361 -3.50 -1.66 12.08
N LEU A 362 -4.67 -1.75 11.42
CA LEU A 362 -5.94 -1.99 12.07
C LEU A 362 -5.95 -3.33 12.80
N HIS A 363 -5.53 -4.41 12.13
CA HIS A 363 -5.47 -5.74 12.77
C HIS A 363 -4.50 -5.77 13.95
N GLU A 364 -3.37 -5.08 13.87
CA GLU A 364 -2.43 -5.00 14.98
C GLU A 364 -2.96 -4.14 16.14
N MET A 365 -3.71 -3.05 15.84
CA MET A 365 -4.41 -2.25 16.85
C MET A 365 -5.41 -3.10 17.63
N LEU A 366 -6.22 -3.90 16.94
CA LEU A 366 -7.19 -4.82 17.57
C LEU A 366 -6.49 -5.85 18.48
N LYS A 367 -5.44 -6.50 17.96
CA LYS A 367 -4.69 -7.54 18.70
C LYS A 367 -3.98 -7.01 19.96
N ARG A 368 -3.56 -5.73 19.95
CA ARG A 368 -2.90 -5.09 21.10
C ARG A 368 -3.83 -4.24 21.94
N ASN A 369 -5.10 -4.16 21.59
CA ASN A 369 -6.05 -3.21 22.18
C ASN A 369 -5.51 -1.77 22.21
N THR A 370 -4.88 -1.37 21.09
CA THR A 370 -4.29 -0.04 20.93
C THR A 370 -5.37 0.95 20.53
N ARG A 371 -5.51 2.04 21.29
CA ARG A 371 -6.57 3.02 21.06
C ARG A 371 -6.44 3.74 19.73
N ARG A 372 -5.24 4.24 19.37
CA ARG A 372 -5.00 5.00 18.13
C ARG A 372 -3.80 4.51 17.39
N GLY A 373 -3.92 4.49 16.07
CA GLY A 373 -2.83 4.20 15.15
C GLY A 373 -2.85 5.10 13.94
N VAL A 374 -1.71 5.23 13.26
CA VAL A 374 -1.56 6.01 12.04
C VAL A 374 -0.83 5.21 10.97
N ALA A 375 -1.39 5.20 9.76
CA ALA A 375 -0.72 4.71 8.55
C ALA A 375 -0.27 5.89 7.70
N THR A 376 0.96 5.88 7.21
CA THR A 376 1.53 6.95 6.39
C THR A 376 2.49 6.40 5.34
N LEU A 377 2.65 7.13 4.25
CA LEU A 377 3.53 6.73 3.17
C LEU A 377 4.00 7.93 2.34
N CYS A 378 5.20 7.81 1.78
CA CYS A 378 5.70 8.67 0.73
C CYS A 378 5.04 8.31 -0.61
N VAL A 379 5.04 9.26 -1.54
CA VAL A 379 4.36 9.12 -2.84
C VAL A 379 5.27 9.69 -3.92
N SER A 380 5.50 8.94 -4.98
CA SER A 380 6.28 9.41 -6.14
C SER A 380 5.68 10.71 -6.69
N GLY A 381 6.55 11.59 -7.21
CA GLY A 381 6.17 12.93 -7.63
C GLY A 381 6.19 13.98 -6.50
N GLY A 382 6.70 13.62 -5.31
CA GLY A 382 6.90 14.56 -4.21
C GLY A 382 5.66 14.78 -3.35
N MET A 383 5.10 13.73 -2.77
CA MET A 383 3.92 13.82 -1.89
C MET A 383 4.03 12.88 -0.69
N GLY A 384 3.17 13.12 0.30
CA GLY A 384 2.92 12.21 1.41
C GLY A 384 1.44 12.15 1.77
N MET A 385 1.03 11.07 2.42
CA MET A 385 -0.34 10.91 2.91
C MET A 385 -0.32 10.17 4.25
N ALA A 386 -1.24 10.55 5.15
CA ALA A 386 -1.42 9.91 6.44
C ALA A 386 -2.91 9.72 6.75
N LEU A 387 -3.22 8.59 7.39
CA LEU A 387 -4.56 8.19 7.82
C LEU A 387 -4.50 7.75 9.27
N ALA A 388 -5.27 8.41 10.15
CA ALA A 388 -5.37 8.12 11.57
C ALA A 388 -6.65 7.32 11.88
N LEU A 389 -6.50 6.24 12.64
CA LEU A 389 -7.57 5.36 13.09
C LEU A 389 -7.72 5.40 14.60
N GLU A 390 -8.94 5.20 15.07
CA GLU A 390 -9.26 4.97 16.47
C GLU A 390 -10.01 3.64 16.60
N ASN A 391 -9.52 2.75 17.47
CA ASN A 391 -10.14 1.48 17.81
C ASN A 391 -11.48 1.73 18.52
N VAL A 392 -12.51 0.95 18.17
CA VAL A 392 -13.86 1.06 18.74
C VAL A 392 -14.39 -0.27 19.27
N VAL A 393 -13.52 -1.29 19.31
CA VAL A 393 -13.79 -2.63 19.86
C VAL A 393 -13.29 -2.73 21.29
#